data_775906c0df0c41ff42bcdf8705de9dbe
#
_entry.id   775906c0df0c41ff42bcdf8705de9dbe
#
_cell.length_a   1.000
_cell.length_b   1.000
_cell.length_c   1.000
_cell.angle_alpha   90.00
_cell.angle_beta   90.00
_cell.angle_gamma   90.00
#
_symmetry.space_group_name_H-M   'P 1'
#
loop_
_entity.id
_entity.type
_entity.pdbx_description
1 polymer ?
#
loop_
_entity_poly.entity_id
_entity_poly.type
_entity_poly.pdbx_seq_one_letter_code
_entity_poly.pdbx_strand_id
1 'polypeptide(L)'
;ANMYALGGKNQALCNRCKRASCAFPSLCKNLNTDHSRLLEIYNKARSVDKVKHCFIGSGIRYDLCLHDTHDKQVNRTNAEYLQTVIKHHVSGHFKVAPEHSAEHVLRLMRKPPFNLFQRLKQQFDDINRQNGLKQQIVPYFISSHPGCRPEDMAELAVATKQLNFRLEQVQDFTPTPMTLATTMYYTGYHPYSLEKITSAKNEKDKKLQNMFFFWYKKEYTSVIKSFLNRLRRPDLIKKLYSK
;
A
#
# COMPACT_ATOMS: atom_id res chain seq x y z
N ALA A 1 -4.46 -9.55 -6.79
CA ALA A 1 -5.48 -10.56 -7.11
C ALA A 1 -6.69 -9.97 -7.82
N ASN A 2 -7.23 -8.82 -7.38
CA ASN A 2 -8.46 -8.24 -7.93
C ASN A 2 -8.30 -7.47 -9.25
N MET A 3 -7.13 -7.49 -9.87
CA MET A 3 -6.94 -6.97 -11.24
C MET A 3 -7.49 -7.91 -12.31
N TYR A 4 -7.71 -9.17 -11.97
CA TYR A 4 -8.29 -10.15 -12.89
C TYR A 4 -9.73 -9.75 -13.28
N ALA A 5 -10.03 -9.87 -14.54
CA ALA A 5 -11.32 -9.50 -15.14
C ALA A 5 -11.67 -7.99 -15.12
N LEU A 6 -10.79 -7.13 -14.64
CA LEU A 6 -10.93 -5.69 -14.82
C LEU A 6 -10.29 -5.26 -16.14
N GLY A 7 -10.94 -4.38 -16.85
CA GLY A 7 -10.47 -3.85 -18.14
C GLY A 7 -11.10 -2.50 -18.43
N GLY A 8 -11.04 -2.05 -19.66
CA GLY A 8 -11.74 -0.85 -20.09
C GLY A 8 -13.23 -1.12 -20.34
N LYS A 9 -14.11 -0.23 -19.90
CA LYS A 9 -15.55 -0.28 -20.20
C LYS A 9 -15.81 -0.16 -21.71
N ASN A 10 -14.98 0.64 -22.38
CA ASN A 10 -15.02 0.84 -23.83
C ASN A 10 -13.64 0.57 -24.41
N GLN A 11 -13.49 -0.53 -25.13
CA GLN A 11 -12.23 -0.97 -25.72
C GLN A 11 -11.73 -0.03 -26.83
N ALA A 12 -12.63 0.59 -27.60
CA ALA A 12 -12.25 1.53 -28.65
C ALA A 12 -11.54 2.78 -28.07
N LEU A 13 -11.96 3.24 -26.88
CA LEU A 13 -11.26 4.29 -26.15
C LEU A 13 -9.88 3.82 -25.65
N CYS A 14 -9.78 2.59 -25.17
CA CYS A 14 -8.51 2.03 -24.69
C CYS A 14 -7.49 1.92 -25.83
N ASN A 15 -7.91 1.48 -27.02
CA ASN A 15 -7.02 1.30 -28.19
C ASN A 15 -6.38 2.62 -28.67
N ARG A 16 -7.01 3.76 -28.39
CA ARG A 16 -6.52 5.11 -28.74
C ARG A 16 -5.86 5.83 -27.56
N CYS A 17 -5.85 5.22 -26.39
CA CYS A 17 -5.43 5.87 -25.16
C CYS A 17 -3.90 5.99 -25.07
N LYS A 18 -3.40 7.20 -24.78
CA LYS A 18 -1.98 7.50 -24.57
C LYS A 18 -1.59 7.58 -23.09
N ARG A 19 -2.49 7.24 -22.16
CA ARG A 19 -2.17 7.26 -20.72
C ARG A 19 -1.15 6.16 -20.39
N ALA A 20 -0.13 6.52 -19.64
CA ALA A 20 0.87 5.56 -19.16
C ALA A 20 0.32 4.61 -18.06
N SER A 21 -0.78 4.97 -17.39
CA SER A 21 -1.39 4.16 -16.34
C SER A 21 -2.90 4.41 -16.25
N CYS A 22 -3.67 3.34 -16.05
CA CYS A 22 -5.11 3.45 -15.78
C CYS A 22 -5.42 3.80 -14.31
N ALA A 23 -4.44 3.69 -13.43
CA ALA A 23 -4.61 3.92 -11.99
C ALA A 23 -3.91 5.19 -11.47
N PHE A 24 -3.08 5.86 -12.28
CA PHE A 24 -2.31 7.01 -11.85
C PHE A 24 -2.30 8.13 -12.92
N PRO A 25 -2.32 9.43 -12.54
CA PRO A 25 -2.41 10.00 -11.17
C PRO A 25 -3.80 9.85 -10.53
N SER A 26 -4.79 9.49 -11.29
CA SER A 26 -6.16 9.19 -10.87
C SER A 26 -6.68 7.98 -11.64
N LEU A 27 -7.66 7.27 -11.10
CA LEU A 27 -8.30 6.17 -11.80
C LEU A 27 -8.92 6.66 -13.12
N CYS A 28 -8.68 5.92 -14.18
CA CYS A 28 -9.24 6.21 -15.49
C CYS A 28 -10.77 6.03 -15.44
N LYS A 29 -11.52 7.01 -15.93
CA LYS A 29 -13.01 6.93 -15.99
C LYS A 29 -13.51 5.73 -16.81
N ASN A 30 -12.69 5.28 -17.78
CA ASN A 30 -12.98 4.11 -18.60
C ASN A 30 -12.53 2.78 -17.96
N LEU A 31 -11.82 2.81 -16.83
CA LEU A 31 -11.46 1.58 -16.11
C LEU A 31 -12.71 0.97 -15.47
N ASN A 32 -12.94 -0.29 -15.75
CA ASN A 32 -13.97 -1.05 -15.05
C ASN A 32 -13.46 -1.42 -13.65
N THR A 33 -14.13 -0.92 -12.61
CA THR A 33 -13.83 -1.22 -11.20
C THR A 33 -14.88 -2.09 -10.54
N ASP A 34 -15.84 -2.63 -11.32
CA ASP A 34 -16.86 -3.54 -10.84
C ASP A 34 -16.24 -4.93 -10.54
N HIS A 35 -16.38 -5.37 -9.30
CA HIS A 35 -15.86 -6.65 -8.82
C HIS A 35 -16.90 -7.78 -8.83
N SER A 36 -18.11 -7.57 -9.44
CA SER A 36 -19.18 -8.57 -9.49
C SER A 36 -18.69 -9.91 -10.02
N ARG A 37 -17.96 -9.89 -11.13
CA ARG A 37 -17.42 -11.09 -11.76
C ARG A 37 -16.43 -11.86 -10.87
N LEU A 38 -15.61 -11.14 -10.10
CA LEU A 38 -14.71 -11.77 -9.13
C LEU A 38 -15.47 -12.35 -7.96
N LEU A 39 -16.51 -11.66 -7.50
CA LEU A 39 -17.39 -12.13 -6.44
C LEU A 39 -18.08 -13.43 -6.84
N GLU A 40 -18.60 -13.52 -8.07
CA GLU A 40 -19.17 -14.76 -8.62
C GLU A 40 -18.14 -15.92 -8.64
N ILE A 41 -16.90 -15.65 -9.10
CA ILE A 41 -15.83 -16.66 -9.13
C ILE A 41 -15.54 -17.17 -7.72
N TYR A 42 -15.44 -16.27 -6.74
CA TYR A 42 -15.14 -16.66 -5.36
C TYR A 42 -16.29 -17.44 -4.72
N ASN A 43 -17.52 -17.05 -4.98
CA ASN A 43 -18.70 -17.78 -4.52
C ASN A 43 -18.76 -19.18 -5.16
N LYS A 44 -18.54 -19.30 -6.46
CA LYS A 44 -18.44 -20.61 -7.14
C LYS A 44 -17.31 -21.48 -6.57
N ALA A 45 -16.13 -20.90 -6.35
CA ALA A 45 -15.01 -21.65 -5.78
C ALA A 45 -15.32 -22.22 -4.38
N ARG A 46 -16.12 -21.49 -3.58
CA ARG A 46 -16.55 -21.96 -2.25
C ARG A 46 -17.66 -23.02 -2.31
N SER A 47 -18.46 -23.05 -3.38
CA SER A 47 -19.56 -24.00 -3.54
C SER A 47 -19.12 -25.34 -4.16
N VAL A 48 -17.86 -25.48 -4.55
CA VAL A 48 -17.32 -26.76 -5.07
C VAL A 48 -17.28 -27.81 -3.97
N ASP A 49 -17.83 -29.00 -4.24
CA ASP A 49 -17.82 -30.10 -3.28
C ASP A 49 -16.40 -30.39 -2.77
N LYS A 50 -16.29 -30.70 -1.47
CA LYS A 50 -15.04 -30.98 -0.75
C LYS A 50 -14.04 -29.81 -0.62
N VAL A 51 -14.31 -28.63 -1.18
CA VAL A 51 -13.50 -27.43 -0.93
C VAL A 51 -13.91 -26.84 0.41
N LYS A 52 -13.03 -26.95 1.41
CA LYS A 52 -13.27 -26.37 2.74
C LYS A 52 -12.92 -24.89 2.78
N HIS A 53 -11.84 -24.50 2.13
CA HIS A 53 -11.32 -23.12 2.13
C HIS A 53 -10.75 -22.75 0.76
N CYS A 54 -10.93 -21.50 0.38
CA CYS A 54 -10.33 -20.91 -0.83
C CYS A 54 -9.75 -19.56 -0.44
N PHE A 55 -8.45 -19.51 -0.14
CA PHE A 55 -7.79 -18.30 0.32
C PHE A 55 -7.08 -17.54 -0.81
N ILE A 56 -7.07 -16.21 -0.71
CA ILE A 56 -6.31 -15.33 -1.59
C ILE A 56 -4.90 -15.20 -1.01
N GLY A 57 -3.91 -15.79 -1.67
CA GLY A 57 -2.51 -15.77 -1.24
C GLY A 57 -1.77 -14.45 -1.53
N SER A 58 -2.24 -13.68 -2.51
CA SER A 58 -1.64 -12.38 -2.87
C SER A 58 -2.43 -11.20 -2.29
N GLY A 59 -1.80 -10.03 -2.22
CA GLY A 59 -2.49 -8.79 -1.85
C GLY A 59 -3.55 -8.37 -2.87
N ILE A 60 -4.49 -7.53 -2.46
CA ILE A 60 -5.50 -6.92 -3.33
C ILE A 60 -5.17 -5.44 -3.59
N ARG A 61 -5.66 -4.94 -4.72
CA ARG A 61 -5.68 -3.50 -5.06
C ARG A 61 -6.90 -2.87 -4.40
N TYR A 62 -6.75 -2.47 -3.13
CA TYR A 62 -7.83 -1.87 -2.33
C TYR A 62 -8.28 -0.51 -2.89
N ASP A 63 -7.42 0.19 -3.59
CA ASP A 63 -7.74 1.44 -4.28
C ASP A 63 -8.82 1.26 -5.35
N LEU A 64 -8.94 0.08 -5.95
CA LEU A 64 -9.97 -0.21 -6.95
C LEU A 64 -11.33 -0.55 -6.32
N CYS A 65 -11.34 -1.32 -5.24
CA CYS A 65 -12.59 -1.68 -4.57
C CYS A 65 -13.10 -0.60 -3.60
N LEU A 66 -12.23 0.32 -3.16
CA LEU A 66 -12.59 1.48 -2.35
C LEU A 66 -12.91 2.73 -3.17
N HIS A 67 -12.83 2.63 -4.50
CA HIS A 67 -13.13 3.75 -5.38
C HIS A 67 -14.64 4.00 -5.45
N ASP A 68 -15.07 5.18 -5.02
CA ASP A 68 -16.46 5.59 -5.13
C ASP A 68 -16.75 6.03 -6.58
N THR A 69 -17.68 5.35 -7.22
CA THR A 69 -18.16 5.66 -8.58
C THR A 69 -19.51 6.37 -8.53
N HIS A 70 -19.96 6.92 -9.66
CA HIS A 70 -21.32 7.45 -9.78
C HIS A 70 -22.39 6.34 -9.78
N ASP A 71 -21.98 5.10 -10.07
CA ASP A 71 -22.86 3.93 -10.08
C ASP A 71 -22.96 3.33 -8.68
N LYS A 72 -24.11 3.54 -8.04
CA LYS A 72 -24.38 3.04 -6.68
C LYS A 72 -24.36 1.51 -6.62
N GLN A 73 -24.71 0.82 -7.71
CA GLN A 73 -24.69 -0.64 -7.74
C GLN A 73 -23.27 -1.16 -7.72
N VAL A 74 -22.36 -0.58 -8.52
CA VAL A 74 -20.94 -0.91 -8.51
C VAL A 74 -20.35 -0.67 -7.11
N ASN A 75 -20.69 0.45 -6.46
CA ASN A 75 -20.20 0.75 -5.11
C ASN A 75 -20.67 -0.29 -4.08
N ARG A 76 -21.93 -0.74 -4.17
CA ARG A 76 -22.45 -1.82 -3.30
C ARG A 76 -21.72 -3.14 -3.54
N THR A 77 -21.57 -3.54 -4.80
CA THR A 77 -20.84 -4.77 -5.18
C THR A 77 -19.38 -4.74 -4.72
N ASN A 78 -18.73 -3.58 -4.82
CA ASN A 78 -17.34 -3.42 -4.34
C ASN A 78 -17.24 -3.54 -2.81
N ALA A 79 -18.20 -3.00 -2.08
CA ALA A 79 -18.29 -3.17 -0.63
C ALA A 79 -18.52 -4.65 -0.24
N GLU A 80 -19.45 -5.32 -0.93
CA GLU A 80 -19.72 -6.75 -0.77
C GLU A 80 -18.50 -7.61 -1.10
N TYR A 81 -17.78 -7.27 -2.18
CA TYR A 81 -16.53 -7.92 -2.56
C TYR A 81 -15.49 -7.86 -1.41
N LEU A 82 -15.25 -6.67 -0.87
CA LEU A 82 -14.30 -6.50 0.22
C LEU A 82 -14.72 -7.28 1.47
N GLN A 83 -16.00 -7.23 1.82
CA GLN A 83 -16.55 -7.98 2.95
C GLN A 83 -16.40 -9.49 2.75
N THR A 84 -16.74 -10.00 1.56
CA THR A 84 -16.62 -11.43 1.21
C THR A 84 -15.16 -11.90 1.26
N VAL A 85 -14.24 -11.09 0.71
CA VAL A 85 -12.80 -11.40 0.77
C VAL A 85 -12.33 -11.52 2.21
N ILE A 86 -12.63 -10.55 3.06
CA ILE A 86 -12.18 -10.55 4.46
C ILE A 86 -12.81 -11.73 5.21
N LYS A 87 -14.11 -11.97 5.05
CA LYS A 87 -14.81 -13.04 5.79
C LYS A 87 -14.40 -14.44 5.38
N HIS A 88 -14.12 -14.68 4.10
CA HIS A 88 -14.06 -16.05 3.56
C HIS A 88 -12.75 -16.39 2.85
N HIS A 89 -11.96 -15.40 2.46
CA HIS A 89 -10.80 -15.61 1.60
C HIS A 89 -9.47 -15.16 2.23
N VAL A 90 -9.47 -14.83 3.52
CA VAL A 90 -8.29 -14.49 4.32
C VAL A 90 -8.02 -15.60 5.32
N SER A 91 -6.81 -16.17 5.30
CA SER A 91 -6.36 -17.26 6.18
C SER A 91 -5.85 -16.79 7.55
N GLY A 92 -6.29 -15.62 8.03
CA GLY A 92 -5.79 -14.98 9.26
C GLY A 92 -4.90 -13.76 8.99
N HIS A 93 -4.17 -13.74 7.88
CA HIS A 93 -3.27 -12.63 7.52
C HIS A 93 -3.69 -12.00 6.19
N PHE A 94 -4.19 -10.77 6.26
CA PHE A 94 -4.59 -10.00 5.09
C PHE A 94 -3.42 -9.15 4.59
N LYS A 95 -2.79 -9.57 3.50
CA LYS A 95 -1.62 -8.92 2.92
C LYS A 95 -2.05 -7.72 2.07
N VAL A 96 -1.50 -6.56 2.34
CA VAL A 96 -1.74 -5.33 1.58
C VAL A 96 -0.45 -4.52 1.43
N ALA A 97 -0.34 -3.74 0.36
CA ALA A 97 0.86 -3.00 0.03
C ALA A 97 0.59 -1.48 -0.02
N PRO A 98 0.52 -0.80 1.15
CA PRO A 98 0.47 0.65 1.20
C PRO A 98 1.78 1.31 0.74
N GLU A 99 2.88 0.59 0.77
CA GLU A 99 4.24 0.93 0.33
C GLU A 99 4.91 2.04 1.16
N HIS A 100 4.24 3.17 1.40
CA HIS A 100 4.75 4.30 2.17
C HIS A 100 3.59 5.15 2.72
N SER A 101 3.89 6.11 3.63
CA SER A 101 2.92 7.10 4.12
C SER A 101 3.12 8.50 3.52
N ALA A 102 4.33 8.84 3.06
CA ALA A 102 4.63 10.14 2.49
C ALA A 102 4.05 10.26 1.07
N GLU A 103 3.24 11.29 0.83
CA GLU A 103 2.52 11.48 -0.43
C GLU A 103 3.47 11.63 -1.64
N HIS A 104 4.56 12.39 -1.50
CA HIS A 104 5.51 12.58 -2.60
C HIS A 104 6.22 11.28 -2.99
N VAL A 105 6.51 10.39 -2.02
CA VAL A 105 7.09 9.06 -2.28
C VAL A 105 6.06 8.18 -2.98
N LEU A 106 4.81 8.15 -2.49
CA LEU A 106 3.72 7.40 -3.13
C LEU A 106 3.45 7.89 -4.57
N ARG A 107 3.55 9.18 -4.83
CA ARG A 107 3.44 9.73 -6.18
C ARG A 107 4.54 9.22 -7.10
N LEU A 108 5.80 9.18 -6.64
CA LEU A 108 6.92 8.60 -7.40
C LEU A 108 6.73 7.11 -7.66
N MET A 109 6.17 6.39 -6.70
CA MET A 109 5.79 4.98 -6.83
C MET A 109 4.54 4.74 -7.70
N ARG A 110 3.81 5.80 -8.07
CA ARG A 110 2.49 5.73 -8.73
C ARG A 110 1.47 4.90 -7.94
N LYS A 111 1.50 5.05 -6.62
CA LYS A 111 0.62 4.35 -5.68
C LYS A 111 -0.50 5.27 -5.18
N PRO A 112 -1.60 4.70 -4.69
CA PRO A 112 -2.70 5.49 -4.09
C PRO A 112 -2.23 6.20 -2.82
N PRO A 113 -2.91 7.28 -2.42
CA PRO A 113 -2.58 8.02 -1.21
C PRO A 113 -2.82 7.17 0.05
N PHE A 114 -2.05 7.44 1.10
CA PHE A 114 -2.04 6.64 2.34
C PHE A 114 -3.38 6.63 3.09
N ASN A 115 -4.18 7.68 2.97
CA ASN A 115 -5.51 7.75 3.59
C ASN A 115 -6.45 6.62 3.11
N LEU A 116 -6.28 6.12 1.88
CA LEU A 116 -7.03 4.94 1.41
C LEU A 116 -6.65 3.67 2.17
N PHE A 117 -5.39 3.51 2.55
CA PHE A 117 -4.97 2.42 3.43
C PHE A 117 -5.58 2.56 4.84
N GLN A 118 -5.63 3.77 5.38
CA GLN A 118 -6.29 4.03 6.66
C GLN A 118 -7.78 3.67 6.61
N ARG A 119 -8.47 4.06 5.52
CA ARG A 119 -9.88 3.67 5.27
C ARG A 119 -10.04 2.15 5.18
N LEU A 120 -9.15 1.47 4.46
CA LEU A 120 -9.14 0.00 4.41
C LEU A 120 -8.99 -0.61 5.80
N LYS A 121 -8.02 -0.12 6.58
CA LYS A 121 -7.76 -0.62 7.95
C LYS A 121 -9.00 -0.49 8.83
N GLN A 122 -9.67 0.65 8.78
CA GLN A 122 -10.91 0.86 9.54
C GLN A 122 -12.00 -0.14 9.11
N GLN A 123 -12.25 -0.29 7.81
CA GLN A 123 -13.25 -1.24 7.32
C GLN A 123 -12.91 -2.68 7.67
N PHE A 124 -11.62 -3.04 7.59
CA PHE A 124 -11.15 -4.36 7.99
C PHE A 124 -11.41 -4.65 9.47
N ASP A 125 -11.10 -3.70 10.35
CA ASP A 125 -11.32 -3.84 11.79
C ASP A 125 -12.83 -3.94 12.11
N ASP A 126 -13.66 -3.15 11.43
CA ASP A 126 -15.11 -3.18 11.61
C ASP A 126 -15.70 -4.52 11.16
N ILE A 127 -15.28 -5.05 10.02
CA ILE A 127 -15.72 -6.37 9.52
C ILE A 127 -15.28 -7.48 10.49
N ASN A 128 -14.04 -7.45 10.96
CA ASN A 128 -13.54 -8.42 11.93
C ASN A 128 -14.35 -8.39 13.23
N ARG A 129 -14.60 -7.20 13.77
CA ARG A 129 -15.39 -7.03 15.02
C ARG A 129 -16.82 -7.52 14.84
N GLN A 130 -17.50 -7.15 13.75
CA GLN A 130 -18.88 -7.54 13.46
C GLN A 130 -19.05 -9.05 13.27
N ASN A 131 -18.00 -9.74 12.80
CA ASN A 131 -18.07 -11.17 12.50
C ASN A 131 -17.25 -12.05 13.47
N GLY A 132 -16.75 -11.50 14.57
CA GLY A 132 -15.97 -12.24 15.57
C GLY A 132 -14.65 -12.82 15.03
N LEU A 133 -14.08 -12.22 13.99
CA LEU A 133 -12.85 -12.69 13.35
C LEU A 133 -11.63 -12.15 14.13
N LYS A 134 -10.53 -12.94 14.12
CA LYS A 134 -9.24 -12.58 14.74
C LYS A 134 -8.13 -12.44 13.69
N GLN A 135 -8.45 -11.83 12.57
CA GLN A 135 -7.50 -11.65 11.48
C GLN A 135 -6.62 -10.41 11.70
N GLN A 136 -5.48 -10.36 11.03
CA GLN A 136 -4.54 -9.25 11.08
C GLN A 136 -4.19 -8.76 9.68
N ILE A 137 -4.05 -7.43 9.53
CA ILE A 137 -3.44 -6.85 8.33
C ILE A 137 -1.92 -7.00 8.44
N VAL A 138 -1.30 -7.49 7.37
CA VAL A 138 0.15 -7.49 7.18
C VAL A 138 0.48 -6.45 6.10
N PRO A 139 0.82 -5.22 6.52
CA PRO A 139 1.14 -4.15 5.57
C PRO A 139 2.58 -4.30 5.07
N TYR A 140 2.78 -4.18 3.77
CA TYR A 140 4.10 -4.12 3.16
C TYR A 140 4.51 -2.66 2.97
N PHE A 141 5.65 -2.29 3.54
CA PHE A 141 6.27 -0.98 3.39
C PHE A 141 7.67 -1.12 2.80
N ILE A 142 8.08 -0.09 2.05
CA ILE A 142 9.39 -0.04 1.37
C ILE A 142 10.15 1.18 1.89
N SER A 143 11.40 0.97 2.30
CA SER A 143 12.36 2.03 2.56
C SER A 143 13.27 2.27 1.36
N SER A 144 14.00 3.37 1.38
CA SER A 144 15.04 3.68 0.39
C SER A 144 14.58 3.79 -1.06
N HIS A 145 13.27 3.92 -1.31
CA HIS A 145 12.78 4.24 -2.64
C HIS A 145 13.33 5.60 -3.10
N PRO A 146 13.64 5.79 -4.39
CA PRO A 146 13.99 7.10 -4.91
C PRO A 146 13.02 8.19 -4.46
N GLY A 147 13.53 9.30 -3.93
CA GLY A 147 12.76 10.38 -3.33
C GLY A 147 12.40 10.20 -1.85
N CYS A 148 12.60 9.01 -1.27
CA CYS A 148 12.39 8.79 0.15
C CYS A 148 13.57 9.31 0.97
N ARG A 149 13.29 10.13 1.97
CA ARG A 149 14.24 10.69 2.91
C ARG A 149 14.08 10.04 4.28
N PRO A 150 15.11 10.09 5.15
CA PRO A 150 14.99 9.55 6.51
C PRO A 150 13.87 10.19 7.33
N GLU A 151 13.53 11.47 7.08
CA GLU A 151 12.40 12.16 7.71
C GLU A 151 11.07 11.52 7.34
N ASP A 152 10.92 11.12 6.08
CA ASP A 152 9.71 10.45 5.59
C ASP A 152 9.52 9.09 6.28
N MET A 153 10.64 8.38 6.55
CA MET A 153 10.64 7.14 7.31
C MET A 153 10.28 7.36 8.79
N ALA A 154 10.71 8.47 9.38
CA ALA A 154 10.33 8.82 10.75
C ALA A 154 8.82 9.11 10.86
N GLU A 155 8.24 9.79 9.89
CA GLU A 155 6.80 10.03 9.81
C GLU A 155 6.03 8.72 9.56
N LEU A 156 6.57 7.83 8.73
CA LEU A 156 6.01 6.48 8.54
C LEU A 156 6.03 5.68 9.84
N ALA A 157 7.13 5.74 10.62
CA ALA A 157 7.21 5.10 11.92
C ALA A 157 6.12 5.61 12.89
N VAL A 158 5.86 6.92 12.92
CA VAL A 158 4.75 7.50 13.69
C VAL A 158 3.40 6.97 13.20
N ALA A 159 3.18 6.94 11.89
CA ALA A 159 1.93 6.44 11.31
C ALA A 159 1.71 4.95 11.66
N THR A 160 2.75 4.13 11.60
CA THR A 160 2.64 2.70 11.99
C THR A 160 2.35 2.52 13.49
N LYS A 161 2.93 3.37 14.35
CA LYS A 161 2.60 3.39 15.79
C LYS A 161 1.14 3.74 16.01
N GLN A 162 0.64 4.79 15.38
CA GLN A 162 -0.75 5.24 15.51
C GLN A 162 -1.76 4.19 15.04
N LEU A 163 -1.41 3.42 14.02
CA LEU A 163 -2.22 2.31 13.50
C LEU A 163 -1.98 0.98 14.25
N ASN A 164 -1.17 1.01 15.31
CA ASN A 164 -0.81 -0.15 16.13
C ASN A 164 -0.13 -1.28 15.35
N PHE A 165 0.71 -0.95 14.38
CA PHE A 165 1.53 -1.92 13.67
C PHE A 165 2.93 -2.03 14.30
N ARG A 166 3.36 -3.28 14.54
CA ARG A 166 4.77 -3.64 14.73
C ARG A 166 5.21 -4.42 13.51
N LEU A 167 5.95 -3.75 12.63
CA LEU A 167 6.32 -4.33 11.35
C LEU A 167 7.35 -5.43 11.52
N GLU A 168 7.14 -6.54 10.86
CA GLU A 168 8.07 -7.68 10.82
C GLU A 168 8.59 -7.92 9.40
N GLN A 169 7.74 -7.67 8.42
CA GLN A 169 8.07 -7.82 7.01
C GLN A 169 8.21 -6.43 6.37
N VAL A 170 9.44 -6.05 6.12
CA VAL A 170 9.81 -4.78 5.48
C VAL A 170 10.79 -5.05 4.36
N GLN A 171 10.84 -4.15 3.39
CA GLN A 171 11.69 -4.29 2.23
C GLN A 171 12.41 -2.98 1.94
N ASP A 172 13.70 -3.08 1.66
CA ASP A 172 14.45 -1.98 1.05
C ASP A 172 14.22 -1.98 -0.47
N PHE A 173 14.17 -0.79 -1.03
CA PHE A 173 14.05 -0.66 -2.48
C PHE A 173 15.20 -1.39 -3.18
N THR A 174 14.83 -2.30 -4.07
CA THR A 174 15.75 -3.01 -4.95
C THR A 174 15.48 -2.59 -6.40
N PRO A 175 16.47 -2.03 -7.10
CA PRO A 175 16.30 -1.64 -8.49
C PRO A 175 15.91 -2.84 -9.36
N THR A 176 14.75 -2.73 -10.02
CA THR A 176 14.27 -3.74 -10.97
C THR A 176 14.40 -3.19 -12.39
N PRO A 177 15.04 -3.87 -13.32
CA PRO A 177 15.20 -3.40 -14.69
C PRO A 177 13.88 -2.93 -15.33
N MET A 178 13.96 -1.95 -16.22
CA MET A 178 12.84 -1.38 -16.99
C MET A 178 11.75 -0.67 -16.14
N THR A 179 12.03 -0.32 -14.89
CA THR A 179 11.10 0.47 -14.06
C THR A 179 11.53 1.94 -13.97
N LEU A 180 10.56 2.84 -13.84
CA LEU A 180 10.82 4.27 -13.59
C LEU A 180 11.64 4.50 -12.31
N ALA A 181 11.36 3.72 -11.27
CA ALA A 181 12.09 3.81 -10.01
C ALA A 181 13.56 3.49 -10.20
N THR A 182 13.91 2.49 -11.01
CA THR A 182 15.30 2.15 -11.32
C THR A 182 15.98 3.28 -12.10
N THR A 183 15.29 3.88 -13.08
CA THR A 183 15.83 5.05 -13.78
C THR A 183 16.11 6.19 -12.82
N MET A 184 15.18 6.56 -11.95
CA MET A 184 15.37 7.58 -10.92
C MET A 184 16.53 7.25 -9.97
N TYR A 185 16.65 5.98 -9.57
CA TYR A 185 17.72 5.53 -8.67
C TYR A 185 19.11 5.75 -9.24
N TYR A 186 19.33 5.36 -10.50
CA TYR A 186 20.66 5.47 -11.13
C TYR A 186 20.96 6.88 -11.63
N THR A 187 20.01 7.54 -12.27
CA THR A 187 20.23 8.87 -12.88
C THR A 187 20.15 10.00 -11.86
N GLY A 188 19.38 9.86 -10.77
CA GLY A 188 19.08 10.92 -9.84
C GLY A 188 18.06 11.94 -10.37
N TYR A 189 17.33 11.60 -11.44
CA TYR A 189 16.33 12.47 -12.06
C TYR A 189 15.05 11.72 -12.38
N HIS A 190 13.92 12.42 -12.25
CA HIS A 190 12.64 11.91 -12.71
C HIS A 190 12.62 11.89 -14.25
N PRO A 191 12.36 10.74 -14.91
CA PRO A 191 12.61 10.60 -16.34
C PRO A 191 11.71 11.46 -17.25
N TYR A 192 10.61 12.00 -16.75
CA TYR A 192 9.73 12.86 -17.53
C TYR A 192 9.82 14.34 -17.18
N SER A 193 9.87 14.67 -15.88
CA SER A 193 9.93 16.08 -15.42
C SER A 193 11.34 16.61 -15.31
N LEU A 194 12.36 15.73 -15.33
CA LEU A 194 13.78 16.04 -15.11
C LEU A 194 14.07 16.68 -13.75
N GLU A 195 13.13 16.61 -12.83
CA GLU A 195 13.34 17.02 -11.44
C GLU A 195 14.39 16.13 -10.77
N LYS A 196 15.26 16.74 -9.97
CA LYS A 196 16.29 16.03 -9.22
C LYS A 196 15.68 15.16 -8.12
N ILE A 197 16.02 13.88 -8.10
CA ILE A 197 15.55 12.90 -7.14
C ILE A 197 16.73 12.37 -6.33
N THR A 198 16.65 12.48 -5.01
CA THR A 198 17.64 11.87 -4.10
C THR A 198 17.32 10.40 -3.91
N SER A 199 18.37 9.58 -3.75
CA SER A 199 18.24 8.14 -3.49
C SER A 199 19.28 7.69 -2.48
N ALA A 200 18.90 6.84 -1.53
CA ALA A 200 19.81 6.19 -0.62
C ALA A 200 20.61 5.12 -1.37
N LYS A 201 21.81 5.47 -1.85
CA LYS A 201 22.67 4.56 -2.63
C LYS A 201 23.64 3.77 -1.77
N ASN A 202 24.13 4.36 -0.68
CA ASN A 202 25.05 3.70 0.20
C ASN A 202 24.34 2.91 1.32
N GLU A 203 25.04 1.93 1.86
CA GLU A 203 24.49 1.02 2.86
C GLU A 203 24.12 1.74 4.18
N LYS A 204 24.87 2.77 4.56
CA LYS A 204 24.62 3.55 5.78
C LYS A 204 23.27 4.27 5.72
N ASP A 205 22.95 4.91 4.58
CA ASP A 205 21.70 5.61 4.39
C ASP A 205 20.50 4.64 4.33
N LYS A 206 20.69 3.48 3.69
CA LYS A 206 19.67 2.42 3.67
C LYS A 206 19.39 1.88 5.07
N LYS A 207 20.45 1.56 5.82
CA LYS A 207 20.31 1.10 7.21
C LYS A 207 19.62 2.13 8.09
N LEU A 208 19.94 3.42 7.93
CA LEU A 208 19.29 4.50 8.67
C LEU A 208 17.78 4.55 8.38
N GLN A 209 17.38 4.45 7.11
CA GLN A 209 15.97 4.42 6.75
C GLN A 209 15.27 3.16 7.27
N ASN A 210 15.89 2.00 7.14
CA ASN A 210 15.35 0.72 7.58
C ASN A 210 15.10 0.66 9.10
N MET A 211 15.97 1.27 9.92
CA MET A 211 15.82 1.29 11.38
C MET A 211 14.49 1.89 11.83
N PHE A 212 13.90 2.82 11.09
CA PHE A 212 12.61 3.42 11.44
C PHE A 212 11.45 2.43 11.38
N PHE A 213 11.53 1.38 10.60
CA PHE A 213 10.53 0.30 10.65
C PHE A 213 10.47 -0.39 12.01
N PHE A 214 11.63 -0.46 12.69
CA PHE A 214 11.79 -1.14 13.96
C PHE A 214 11.95 -0.16 15.13
N TRP A 215 11.31 1.01 15.04
CA TRP A 215 11.38 2.09 16.03
C TRP A 215 11.10 1.59 17.47
N TYR A 216 10.32 0.53 17.63
CA TYR A 216 9.97 -0.08 18.91
C TYR A 216 11.07 -0.93 19.55
N LYS A 217 12.12 -1.29 18.80
CA LYS A 217 13.25 -2.04 19.33
C LYS A 217 14.18 -1.11 20.10
N LYS A 218 14.55 -1.53 21.33
CA LYS A 218 15.38 -0.72 22.23
C LYS A 218 16.74 -0.37 21.63
N GLU A 219 17.33 -1.28 20.86
CA GLU A 219 18.63 -1.12 20.20
C GLU A 219 18.70 0.07 19.23
N TYR A 220 17.58 0.43 18.61
CA TYR A 220 17.53 1.56 17.67
C TYR A 220 17.11 2.89 18.31
N THR A 221 16.59 2.87 19.54
CA THR A 221 16.02 4.06 20.17
C THR A 221 17.00 5.22 20.28
N SER A 222 18.25 4.95 20.72
CA SER A 222 19.27 6.00 20.88
C SER A 222 19.68 6.63 19.56
N VAL A 223 19.86 5.80 18.53
CA VAL A 223 20.25 6.24 17.18
C VAL A 223 19.15 7.08 16.54
N ILE A 224 17.90 6.61 16.62
CA ILE A 224 16.73 7.34 16.09
C ILE A 224 16.56 8.68 16.80
N LYS A 225 16.62 8.73 18.14
CA LYS A 225 16.55 9.99 18.90
C LYS A 225 17.66 10.96 18.53
N SER A 226 18.91 10.50 18.45
CA SER A 226 20.05 11.31 18.05
C SER A 226 19.86 11.89 16.65
N PHE A 227 19.40 11.07 15.71
CA PHE A 227 19.13 11.51 14.34
C PHE A 227 18.01 12.56 14.29
N LEU A 228 16.88 12.34 14.96
CA LEU A 228 15.76 13.28 15.00
C LEU A 228 16.09 14.59 15.71
N ASN A 229 16.97 14.56 16.73
CA ASN A 229 17.50 15.79 17.37
C ASN A 229 18.34 16.60 16.38
N ARG A 230 19.20 15.98 15.58
CA ARG A 230 19.96 16.67 14.52
C ARG A 230 19.07 17.32 13.47
N LEU A 231 17.95 16.68 13.16
CA LEU A 231 16.93 17.21 12.25
C LEU A 231 16.03 18.28 12.90
N ARG A 232 16.23 18.60 14.18
CA ARG A 232 15.36 19.51 14.96
C ARG A 232 13.89 19.09 14.93
N ARG A 233 13.62 17.76 15.02
CA ARG A 233 12.28 17.17 15.04
C ARG A 233 11.96 16.50 16.38
N PRO A 234 11.97 17.24 17.52
CA PRO A 234 11.59 16.70 18.83
C PRO A 234 10.13 16.26 18.88
N ASP A 235 9.28 16.83 18.02
CA ASP A 235 7.88 16.43 17.84
C ASP A 235 7.74 14.94 17.49
N LEU A 236 8.56 14.43 16.59
CA LEU A 236 8.57 13.02 16.19
C LEU A 236 9.11 12.12 17.31
N ILE A 237 10.12 12.58 18.07
CA ILE A 237 10.60 11.85 19.23
C ILE A 237 9.48 11.68 20.26
N LYS A 238 8.74 12.74 20.56
CA LYS A 238 7.58 12.70 21.46
C LYS A 238 6.51 11.73 20.95
N LYS A 239 6.14 11.79 19.68
CA LYS A 239 5.15 10.90 19.07
C LYS A 239 5.57 9.43 19.10
N LEU A 240 6.85 9.12 18.89
CA LEU A 240 7.34 7.73 18.88
C LEU A 240 7.54 7.16 20.29
N TYR A 241 8.02 7.94 21.25
CA TYR A 241 8.51 7.40 22.52
C TYR A 241 7.79 7.90 23.76
N SER A 242 6.83 8.86 23.65
CA SER A 242 5.95 9.13 24.79
C SER A 242 4.87 8.04 24.89
N LYS A 243 4.50 7.77 26.15
CA LYS A 243 3.40 6.84 26.48
C LYS A 243 2.05 7.39 26.03
#